data_6150bd9fbe1513309d6312454d83ad4d
#
_entry.id   6150bd9fbe1513309d6312454d83ad4d
#
_cell.length_a   1.000
_cell.length_b   1.000
_cell.length_c   1.000
_cell.angle_alpha   90.00
_cell.angle_beta   90.00
_cell.angle_gamma   90.00
#
_symmetry.space_group_name_H-M   'P 1'
#
loop_
_entity.id
_entity.type
_entity.pdbx_description
1 polymer ?
#
loop_
_entity_poly.entity_id
_entity_poly.type
_entity_poly.pdbx_seq_one_letter_code
_entity_poly.pdbx_strand_id
1 'polypeptide(L)'
;VYRSDDAGARWTDIGGGLPSDFGFAVVAAHPHRPDTAYVFPITAVGDRVPAGRRCRAYRTADAGAGWEPLSAGLPREDHFGTVLRDALCTDGNGPAGVYFGSRDGEPYASADDGDSRRPLASHLPDVLCVGAAAVG
;
A
#
# COMPACT_ATOMS: atom_id res chain seq x y z
N VAL A 1 7.73 9.51 4.31
CA VAL A 1 7.36 9.54 2.87
C VAL A 1 7.68 10.92 2.33
N TYR A 2 8.37 10.98 1.18
CA TYR A 2 8.80 12.25 0.59
C TYR A 2 8.27 12.38 -0.83
N ARG A 3 7.94 13.61 -1.23
CA ARG A 3 7.48 13.98 -2.56
C ARG A 3 8.41 15.04 -3.16
N SER A 4 8.67 14.94 -4.45
CA SER A 4 9.33 15.97 -5.25
C SER A 4 8.44 16.41 -6.39
N ASP A 5 8.33 17.71 -6.60
CA ASP A 5 7.58 18.35 -7.70
C ASP A 5 8.53 18.94 -8.77
N ASP A 6 9.83 18.77 -8.60
CA ASP A 6 10.88 19.35 -9.45
C ASP A 6 11.94 18.31 -9.88
N ALA A 7 11.49 17.12 -10.22
CA ALA A 7 12.32 16.01 -10.68
C ALA A 7 13.45 15.61 -9.69
N GLY A 8 13.19 15.76 -8.39
CA GLY A 8 14.11 15.33 -7.34
C GLY A 8 15.07 16.42 -6.86
N ALA A 9 14.95 17.67 -7.33
CA ALA A 9 15.80 18.76 -6.86
C ALA A 9 15.47 19.18 -5.43
N ARG A 10 14.19 19.05 -5.02
CA ARG A 10 13.71 19.29 -3.65
C ARG A 10 12.77 18.20 -3.23
N TRP A 11 12.75 17.90 -1.94
CA TRP A 11 11.90 16.88 -1.33
C TRP A 11 11.13 17.45 -0.15
N THR A 12 9.82 17.25 -0.15
CA THR A 12 8.93 17.63 0.94
C THR A 12 8.49 16.37 1.68
N ASP A 13 8.57 16.39 3.00
CA ASP A 13 8.00 15.32 3.81
C ASP A 13 6.47 15.41 3.80
N ILE A 14 5.86 14.33 3.34
CA ILE A 14 4.40 14.17 3.25
C ILE A 14 3.90 13.01 4.12
N GLY A 15 4.70 12.54 5.06
CA GLY A 15 4.34 11.43 5.98
C GLY A 15 3.42 11.82 7.13
N GLY A 16 3.05 13.09 7.25
CA GLY A 16 2.15 13.56 8.31
C GLY A 16 0.80 12.84 8.30
N GLY A 17 0.38 12.33 9.47
CA GLY A 17 -0.88 11.57 9.61
C GLY A 17 -0.76 10.07 9.38
N LEU A 18 0.38 9.56 8.92
CA LEU A 18 0.67 8.12 8.91
C LEU A 18 1.01 7.64 10.34
N PRO A 19 0.69 6.38 10.68
CA PRO A 19 1.00 5.83 12.00
C PRO A 19 2.50 5.56 12.21
N SER A 20 3.28 5.61 11.15
CA SER A 20 4.72 5.44 11.13
C SER A 20 5.28 6.08 9.87
N ASP A 21 6.47 6.64 9.96
CA ASP A 21 7.24 7.17 8.83
C ASP A 21 8.08 6.11 8.11
N PHE A 22 8.00 4.86 8.56
CA PHE A 22 8.76 3.74 8.02
C PHE A 22 7.87 2.77 7.23
N GLY A 23 8.36 2.29 6.11
CA GLY A 23 7.71 1.28 5.28
C GLY A 23 8.58 0.86 4.10
N PHE A 24 8.38 -0.34 3.62
CA PHE A 24 9.05 -0.85 2.42
C PHE A 24 8.21 -0.61 1.16
N ALA A 25 6.90 -0.82 1.27
CA ALA A 25 5.99 -0.61 0.16
C ALA A 25 5.64 0.87 0.08
N VAL A 26 6.26 1.54 -0.86
CA VAL A 26 5.89 2.87 -1.27
C VAL A 26 5.40 2.80 -2.70
N VAL A 27 4.12 3.07 -2.83
CA VAL A 27 3.48 3.65 -3.98
C VAL A 27 3.23 2.78 -5.16
N ALA A 28 2.03 2.49 -5.28
CA ALA A 28 1.47 2.56 -6.60
C ALA A 28 0.83 3.96 -6.74
N ALA A 29 1.38 4.83 -7.56
CA ALA A 29 0.67 6.02 -7.98
C ALA A 29 -0.58 5.60 -8.75
N HIS A 30 -1.69 6.26 -8.52
CA HIS A 30 -2.91 5.97 -9.25
C HIS A 30 -2.72 6.32 -10.75
N PRO A 31 -3.03 5.42 -11.70
CA PRO A 31 -2.70 5.63 -13.11
C PRO A 31 -3.37 6.86 -13.74
N HIS A 32 -4.53 7.27 -13.23
CA HIS A 32 -5.32 8.37 -13.78
C HIS A 32 -5.49 9.56 -12.83
N ARG A 33 -4.93 9.49 -11.62
CA ARG A 33 -5.01 10.55 -10.60
C ARG A 33 -3.63 10.80 -10.00
N PRO A 34 -2.85 11.76 -10.52
CA PRO A 34 -1.46 11.97 -10.15
C PRO A 34 -1.26 12.35 -8.67
N ASP A 35 -2.28 12.90 -8.02
CA ASP A 35 -2.25 13.25 -6.61
C ASP A 35 -2.63 12.09 -5.67
N THR A 36 -2.93 10.92 -6.24
CA THR A 36 -3.32 9.73 -5.48
C THR A 36 -2.18 8.72 -5.42
N ALA A 37 -1.86 8.31 -4.21
CA ALA A 37 -0.82 7.31 -3.95
C ALA A 37 -1.20 6.41 -2.76
N TYR A 38 -0.57 5.23 -2.70
CA TYR A 38 -0.80 4.23 -1.67
C TYR A 38 0.50 3.87 -0.97
N VAL A 39 0.43 3.66 0.34
CA VAL A 39 1.57 3.20 1.16
C VAL A 39 1.11 2.11 2.15
N PHE A 40 2.06 1.29 2.58
CA PHE A 40 1.84 0.32 3.63
C PHE A 40 2.88 0.52 4.74
N PRO A 41 2.59 1.38 5.73
CA PRO A 41 3.54 1.67 6.80
C PRO A 41 3.65 0.51 7.79
N ILE A 42 4.85 0.35 8.32
CA ILE A 42 5.18 -0.62 9.37
C ILE A 42 5.83 0.10 10.56
N THR A 43 5.91 -0.57 11.72
CA THR A 43 6.32 0.09 12.97
C THR A 43 7.76 0.58 12.94
N ALA A 44 8.71 -0.30 12.69
CA ALA A 44 10.14 0.05 12.68
C ALA A 44 10.97 -1.02 11.97
N VAL A 45 12.23 -0.71 11.73
CA VAL A 45 13.20 -1.63 11.10
C VAL A 45 13.34 -2.95 11.87
N GLY A 46 13.26 -2.91 13.19
CA GLY A 46 13.43 -4.10 14.05
C GLY A 46 12.20 -5.01 14.05
N ASP A 47 11.03 -4.44 14.21
CA ASP A 47 9.79 -5.23 14.39
C ASP A 47 9.15 -5.63 13.07
N ARG A 48 9.22 -4.78 12.06
CA ARG A 48 8.71 -5.01 10.69
C ARG A 48 7.26 -5.52 10.64
N VAL A 49 6.42 -5.03 11.51
CA VAL A 49 5.00 -5.39 11.56
C VAL A 49 4.13 -4.17 11.27
N PRO A 50 2.92 -4.34 10.75
CA PRO A 50 1.99 -3.25 10.55
C PRO A 50 1.67 -2.54 11.87
N ALA A 51 1.52 -1.21 11.81
CA ALA A 51 1.23 -0.40 12.98
C ALA A 51 -0.06 -0.88 13.68
N GLY A 52 0.04 -1.11 14.99
CA GLY A 52 -1.05 -1.66 15.80
C GLY A 52 -1.46 -3.08 15.44
N ARG A 53 -0.62 -3.85 14.73
CA ARG A 53 -0.91 -5.22 14.25
C ARG A 53 -2.19 -5.31 13.42
N ARG A 54 -2.46 -4.29 12.59
CA ARG A 54 -3.63 -4.22 11.72
C ARG A 54 -3.19 -4.19 10.27
N CYS A 55 -3.73 -5.07 9.45
CA CYS A 55 -3.52 -5.02 8.01
C CYS A 55 -4.19 -3.76 7.45
N ARG A 56 -3.39 -2.77 7.05
CA ARG A 56 -3.92 -1.48 6.65
C ARG A 56 -2.98 -0.79 5.66
N ALA A 57 -3.48 -0.58 4.46
CA ALA A 57 -2.87 0.36 3.54
C ALA A 57 -3.36 1.78 3.83
N TYR A 58 -2.67 2.77 3.33
CA TYR A 58 -3.08 4.17 3.40
C TYR A 58 -3.09 4.76 2.01
N ARG A 59 -4.08 5.61 1.73
CA ARG A 59 -4.21 6.37 0.47
C ARG A 59 -4.12 7.85 0.76
N THR A 60 -3.40 8.57 -0.06
CA THR A 60 -3.59 10.02 -0.24
C THR A 60 -4.32 10.25 -1.55
N ALA A 61 -5.19 11.26 -1.58
CA ALA A 61 -5.87 11.75 -2.79
C ALA A 61 -5.55 13.23 -3.06
N ASP A 62 -4.69 13.83 -2.26
CA ASP A 62 -4.32 15.25 -2.24
C ASP A 62 -2.80 15.46 -2.20
N ALA A 63 -2.08 14.56 -2.87
CA ALA A 63 -0.63 14.62 -3.00
C ALA A 63 0.14 14.59 -1.67
N GLY A 64 -0.45 13.94 -0.66
CA GLY A 64 0.16 13.76 0.66
C GLY A 64 -0.20 14.84 1.69
N ALA A 65 -1.16 15.70 1.43
CA ALA A 65 -1.68 16.62 2.44
C ALA A 65 -2.46 15.88 3.53
N GLY A 66 -3.09 14.75 3.18
CA GLY A 66 -3.74 13.83 4.12
C GLY A 66 -3.61 12.37 3.71
N TRP A 67 -3.75 11.47 4.70
CA TRP A 67 -3.72 10.03 4.50
C TRP A 67 -4.93 9.37 5.16
N GLU A 68 -5.68 8.61 4.39
CA GLU A 68 -6.81 7.83 4.89
C GLU A 68 -6.45 6.34 5.04
N PRO A 69 -6.84 5.69 6.13
CA PRO A 69 -6.63 4.28 6.33
C PRO A 69 -7.62 3.44 5.53
N LEU A 70 -7.14 2.49 4.77
CA LEU A 70 -7.93 1.56 3.97
C LEU A 70 -7.87 0.18 4.61
N SER A 71 -8.95 -0.26 5.28
CA SER A 71 -9.00 -1.50 6.04
C SER A 71 -10.21 -2.40 5.74
N ALA A 72 -11.14 -1.98 4.87
CA ALA A 72 -12.29 -2.78 4.51
C ALA A 72 -11.87 -4.09 3.82
N GLY A 73 -12.34 -5.23 4.36
CA GLY A 73 -11.98 -6.57 3.87
C GLY A 73 -10.60 -7.09 4.30
N LEU A 74 -9.88 -6.36 5.17
CA LEU A 74 -8.58 -6.75 5.68
C LEU A 74 -8.63 -7.20 7.15
N PRO A 75 -7.68 -8.04 7.60
CA PRO A 75 -7.55 -8.41 9.02
C PRO A 75 -7.36 -7.17 9.91
N ARG A 76 -8.19 -7.05 10.94
CA ARG A 76 -8.22 -5.88 11.82
C ARG A 76 -7.36 -6.01 13.07
N GLU A 77 -6.98 -7.23 13.43
CA GLU A 77 -6.25 -7.58 14.65
C GLU A 77 -5.26 -8.69 14.33
N ASP A 78 -4.23 -8.79 15.13
CA ASP A 78 -3.21 -9.86 15.11
C ASP A 78 -2.59 -10.14 13.74
N HIS A 79 -2.50 -9.11 12.89
CA HIS A 79 -1.82 -9.22 11.60
C HIS A 79 -0.35 -8.81 11.75
N PHE A 80 0.54 -9.71 11.42
CA PHE A 80 2.00 -9.55 11.53
C PHE A 80 2.70 -9.54 10.17
N GLY A 81 1.98 -9.78 9.09
CA GLY A 81 2.51 -9.86 7.75
C GLY A 81 2.97 -8.50 7.22
N THR A 82 4.25 -8.40 6.88
CA THR A 82 4.84 -7.22 6.26
C THR A 82 4.61 -7.22 4.76
N VAL A 83 4.24 -6.09 4.20
CA VAL A 83 4.23 -5.86 2.75
C VAL A 83 5.60 -5.31 2.33
N LEU A 84 6.29 -6.02 1.46
CA LEU A 84 7.61 -5.64 0.98
C LEU A 84 7.52 -4.65 -0.20
N ARG A 85 8.68 -4.09 -0.59
CA ARG A 85 8.81 -3.02 -1.57
C ARG A 85 8.08 -3.31 -2.89
N ASP A 86 8.29 -4.48 -3.45
CA ASP A 86 7.73 -4.88 -4.75
C ASP A 86 6.39 -5.64 -4.61
N ALA A 87 5.84 -5.70 -3.40
CA ALA A 87 4.61 -6.44 -3.09
C ALA A 87 3.37 -5.55 -3.00
N LEU A 88 3.39 -4.37 -3.58
CA LEU A 88 2.25 -3.46 -3.73
C LEU A 88 2.26 -2.89 -5.15
N CYS A 89 1.14 -2.97 -5.86
CA CYS A 89 1.00 -2.38 -7.19
C CYS A 89 -0.44 -1.92 -7.47
N THR A 90 -0.59 -1.12 -8.53
CA THR A 90 -1.88 -0.79 -9.15
C THR A 90 -1.92 -1.33 -10.58
N ASP A 91 -3.11 -1.48 -11.13
CA ASP A 91 -3.30 -1.72 -12.57
C ASP A 91 -3.63 -0.41 -13.31
N GLY A 92 -3.84 -0.51 -14.63
CA GLY A 92 -4.18 0.63 -15.48
C GLY A 92 -5.68 0.91 -15.62
N ASN A 93 -6.55 0.26 -14.84
CA ASN A 93 -8.00 0.39 -14.96
C ASN A 93 -8.53 1.69 -14.34
N GLY A 94 -9.78 1.95 -14.59
CA GLY A 94 -10.56 3.01 -13.92
C GLY A 94 -11.95 2.47 -13.53
N PRO A 95 -12.26 2.26 -12.25
CA PRO A 95 -11.43 2.42 -11.06
C PRO A 95 -10.15 1.55 -11.05
N ALA A 96 -9.09 2.04 -10.39
CA ALA A 96 -7.84 1.29 -10.36
C ALA A 96 -7.94 0.06 -9.46
N GLY A 97 -7.42 -1.05 -9.94
CA GLY A 97 -7.11 -2.18 -9.08
C GLY A 97 -5.91 -1.87 -8.20
N VAL A 98 -5.98 -2.24 -6.93
CA VAL A 98 -4.89 -2.10 -5.97
C VAL A 98 -4.60 -3.47 -5.36
N TYR A 99 -3.37 -3.93 -5.50
CA TYR A 99 -2.96 -5.28 -5.14
C TYR A 99 -1.78 -5.22 -4.19
N PHE A 100 -1.79 -6.04 -3.15
CA PHE A 100 -0.61 -6.26 -2.34
C PHE A 100 -0.55 -7.69 -1.79
N GLY A 101 0.63 -8.11 -1.43
CA GLY A 101 0.85 -9.37 -0.76
C GLY A 101 1.76 -9.21 0.45
N SER A 102 1.49 -10.01 1.48
CA SER A 102 2.25 -9.98 2.71
C SER A 102 3.14 -11.21 2.88
N ARG A 103 4.15 -11.09 3.72
CA ARG A 103 5.11 -12.16 4.00
C ARG A 103 4.50 -13.37 4.73
N ASP A 104 3.29 -13.27 5.19
CA ASP A 104 2.53 -14.40 5.73
C ASP A 104 1.75 -15.19 4.67
N GLY A 105 1.98 -14.88 3.38
CA GLY A 105 1.40 -15.64 2.27
C GLY A 105 -0.03 -15.24 1.90
N GLU A 106 -0.44 -14.04 2.26
CA GLU A 106 -1.80 -13.52 2.05
C GLU A 106 -1.80 -12.38 1.02
N PRO A 107 -2.12 -12.64 -0.25
CA PRO A 107 -2.34 -11.59 -1.25
C PRO A 107 -3.79 -11.09 -1.24
N TYR A 108 -3.94 -9.79 -1.41
CA TYR A 108 -5.23 -9.08 -1.46
C TYR A 108 -5.38 -8.26 -2.73
N ALA A 109 -6.61 -8.12 -3.20
CA ALA A 109 -6.97 -7.29 -4.34
C ALA A 109 -8.15 -6.37 -4.02
N SER A 110 -8.11 -5.19 -4.59
CA SER A 110 -9.20 -4.23 -4.72
C SER A 110 -9.49 -3.98 -6.19
N ALA A 111 -10.75 -3.67 -6.54
CA ALA A 111 -11.14 -3.23 -7.87
C ALA A 111 -11.85 -1.85 -7.86
N ASP A 112 -11.72 -1.12 -6.75
CA ASP A 112 -12.45 0.11 -6.43
C ASP A 112 -11.53 1.16 -5.82
N ASP A 113 -10.36 1.40 -6.43
CA ASP A 113 -9.35 2.35 -5.94
C ASP A 113 -8.85 2.06 -4.51
N GLY A 114 -9.04 0.85 -4.03
CA GLY A 114 -8.65 0.44 -2.69
C GLY A 114 -9.71 0.62 -1.60
N ASP A 115 -10.94 0.97 -1.93
CA ASP A 115 -12.00 1.18 -0.95
C ASP A 115 -12.38 -0.12 -0.23
N SER A 116 -12.44 -1.23 -0.96
CA SER A 116 -12.62 -2.56 -0.38
C SER A 116 -11.58 -3.56 -0.90
N ARG A 117 -11.30 -4.61 -0.14
CA ARG A 117 -10.35 -5.65 -0.52
C ARG A 117 -10.89 -7.03 -0.23
N ARG A 118 -10.43 -7.98 -1.03
CA ARG A 118 -10.69 -9.41 -0.83
C ARG A 118 -9.38 -10.20 -0.93
N PRO A 119 -9.26 -11.30 -0.19
CA PRO A 119 -8.13 -12.20 -0.38
C PRO A 119 -8.19 -12.85 -1.76
N LEU A 120 -7.03 -13.01 -2.39
CA LEU A 120 -6.89 -13.75 -3.67
C LEU A 120 -6.52 -15.21 -3.44
N ALA A 121 -5.72 -15.45 -2.43
CA ALA A 121 -5.27 -16.77 -2.01
C ALA A 121 -4.92 -16.72 -0.53
N SER A 122 -4.62 -17.86 0.07
CA SER A 122 -4.13 -18.00 1.43
C SER A 122 -3.08 -19.09 1.52
N HIS A 123 -2.25 -19.01 2.55
CA HIS A 123 -1.22 -20.01 2.84
C HIS A 123 -0.19 -20.18 1.71
N LEU A 124 0.07 -19.14 0.94
CA LEU A 124 1.19 -19.12 0.01
C LEU A 124 2.52 -19.00 0.81
N PRO A 125 3.66 -19.31 0.21
CA PRO A 125 4.93 -18.82 0.70
C PRO A 125 4.95 -17.29 0.81
N ASP A 126 5.96 -16.74 1.48
CA ASP A 126 6.18 -15.29 1.57
C ASP A 126 5.93 -14.61 0.21
N VAL A 127 4.99 -13.67 0.14
CA VAL A 127 4.76 -12.89 -1.09
C VAL A 127 5.78 -11.75 -1.13
N LEU A 128 6.72 -11.85 -2.03
CA LEU A 128 7.82 -10.89 -2.16
C LEU A 128 7.58 -9.85 -3.24
N CYS A 129 6.72 -10.17 -4.22
CA CYS A 129 6.42 -9.31 -5.37
C CYS A 129 4.99 -9.54 -5.81
N VAL A 130 4.32 -8.47 -6.24
CA VAL A 130 2.98 -8.50 -6.85
C VAL A 130 3.01 -7.61 -8.09
N GLY A 131 2.53 -8.15 -9.22
CA GLY A 131 2.40 -7.41 -10.46
C GLY A 131 1.02 -7.61 -11.06
N ALA A 132 0.45 -6.57 -11.64
CA ALA A 132 -0.79 -6.61 -12.40
C ALA A 132 -0.49 -6.48 -13.90
N ALA A 133 -1.18 -7.27 -14.70
CA ALA A 133 -1.10 -7.18 -16.15
C ALA A 133 -2.50 -7.33 -16.78
N ALA A 134 -2.78 -6.52 -17.80
CA ALA A 134 -3.95 -6.73 -18.63
C ALA A 134 -3.69 -7.89 -19.57
N VAL A 135 -4.57 -8.87 -19.56
CA VAL A 135 -4.59 -9.96 -20.55
C VAL A 135 -5.69 -9.66 -21.54
N GLY A 136 -5.29 -9.51 -22.80
CA GLY A 136 -6.19 -9.26 -23.90
C GLY A 136 -7.04 -10.48 -24.29
#